data_f58c9137a3ae5cac01ebc3c2749b117d
#
_entry.id   f58c9137a3ae5cac01ebc3c2749b117d
#
_cell.length_a   1.000
_cell.length_b   1.000
_cell.length_c   1.000
_cell.angle_alpha   90.00
_cell.angle_beta   90.00
_cell.angle_gamma   90.00
#
_symmetry.space_group_name_H-M   'P 1'
#
loop_
_entity.id
_entity.type
_entity.pdbx_description
1 polymer ?
#
loop_
_entity_poly.entity_id
_entity_poly.type
_entity_poly.pdbx_seq_one_letter_code
_entity_poly.pdbx_strand_id
1 'polypeptide(L)'
;MGGKFIKTSVSSHDGVYAKELSNKEEKELQKELLSQLERSDLIFTFAHVPGKKAPILITNKMIKNLKKDCLIIDTSANSGGNCEGTIKNKVVNKNGVLIDGNTKILELVKEDASKLYSENIRHFVELLIEDENDEVIQGSKMYPKNNEGSWLW
;
A
#
# COMPACT_ATOMS: atom_id res chain seq x y z
N MET A 1 14.49 -3.65 -9.78
CA MET A 1 14.02 -4.53 -8.68
C MET A 1 13.27 -5.70 -9.31
N GLY A 2 13.55 -6.94 -8.99
CA GLY A 2 13.03 -8.16 -9.69
C GLY A 2 11.60 -8.58 -9.32
N GLY A 3 10.71 -7.63 -9.03
CA GLY A 3 9.32 -7.93 -8.69
C GLY A 3 8.48 -8.34 -9.91
N LYS A 4 7.57 -9.30 -9.73
CA LYS A 4 6.58 -9.69 -10.74
C LYS A 4 5.27 -8.96 -10.47
N PHE A 5 4.86 -8.10 -11.39
CA PHE A 5 3.55 -7.46 -11.34
C PHE A 5 2.44 -8.47 -11.67
N ILE A 6 1.39 -8.50 -10.84
CA ILE A 6 0.21 -9.33 -11.06
C ILE A 6 -0.93 -8.40 -11.46
N LYS A 7 -1.30 -8.47 -12.75
CA LYS A 7 -2.43 -7.70 -13.27
C LYS A 7 -3.73 -8.37 -12.82
N THR A 8 -4.62 -7.60 -12.18
CA THR A 8 -5.97 -8.03 -11.82
C THR A 8 -6.98 -7.53 -12.85
N SER A 9 -8.12 -8.22 -12.99
CA SER A 9 -9.21 -7.82 -13.89
C SER A 9 -9.95 -6.58 -13.38
N VAL A 10 -9.89 -6.34 -12.07
CA VAL A 10 -10.55 -5.20 -11.43
C VAL A 10 -9.60 -4.00 -11.48
N SER A 11 -10.00 -2.95 -12.21
CA SER A 11 -9.30 -1.67 -12.18
C SER A 11 -9.66 -0.89 -10.93
N SER A 12 -8.68 -0.66 -10.07
CA SER A 12 -8.85 0.13 -8.85
C SER A 12 -8.56 1.63 -9.04
N HIS A 13 -8.33 2.06 -10.29
CA HIS A 13 -7.94 3.43 -10.59
C HIS A 13 -8.98 4.16 -11.43
N ASP A 14 -9.33 5.35 -10.97
CA ASP A 14 -10.02 6.38 -11.74
C ASP A 14 -9.18 7.67 -11.59
N GLY A 15 -8.20 7.83 -12.48
CA GLY A 15 -7.20 8.90 -12.38
C GLY A 15 -6.11 8.61 -11.34
N VAL A 16 -5.72 9.63 -10.57
CA VAL A 16 -4.58 9.59 -9.61
C VAL A 16 -4.92 8.83 -8.31
N TYR A 17 -6.20 8.67 -7.97
CA TYR A 17 -6.64 8.08 -6.71
C TYR A 17 -7.31 6.72 -6.89
N ALA A 18 -7.17 5.87 -5.87
CA ALA A 18 -7.88 4.60 -5.83
C ALA A 18 -9.40 4.82 -5.77
N LYS A 19 -10.14 4.15 -6.68
CA LYS A 19 -11.60 4.13 -6.70
C LYS A 19 -12.12 3.21 -5.59
N GLU A 20 -13.25 3.60 -4.99
CA GLU A 20 -14.00 2.72 -4.11
C GLU A 20 -14.63 1.58 -4.93
N LEU A 21 -14.29 0.34 -4.60
CA LEU A 21 -14.78 -0.84 -5.30
C LEU A 21 -16.21 -1.17 -4.84
N SER A 22 -17.03 -1.64 -5.76
CA SER A 22 -18.31 -2.26 -5.42
C SER A 22 -18.10 -3.62 -4.74
N ASN A 23 -19.07 -4.09 -3.98
CA ASN A 23 -19.04 -5.40 -3.32
C ASN A 23 -18.77 -6.59 -4.29
N LYS A 24 -19.12 -6.45 -5.56
CA LYS A 24 -18.85 -7.46 -6.58
C LYS A 24 -17.39 -7.42 -7.01
N GLU A 25 -16.87 -6.23 -7.30
CA GLU A 25 -15.47 -6.02 -7.67
C GLU A 25 -14.51 -6.44 -6.54
N GLU A 26 -14.85 -6.14 -5.27
CA GLU A 26 -14.06 -6.62 -4.13
C GLU A 26 -13.97 -8.14 -4.07
N LYS A 27 -15.08 -8.85 -4.30
CA LYS A 27 -15.10 -10.32 -4.30
C LYS A 27 -14.31 -10.91 -5.47
N GLU A 28 -14.36 -10.31 -6.64
CA GLU A 28 -13.57 -10.72 -7.80
C GLU A 28 -12.08 -10.53 -7.53
N LEU A 29 -11.70 -9.37 -7.03
CA LEU A 29 -10.32 -9.07 -6.63
C LEU A 29 -9.80 -10.05 -5.57
N GLN A 30 -10.57 -10.31 -4.53
CA GLN A 30 -10.22 -11.27 -3.47
C GLN A 30 -9.99 -12.69 -4.02
N LYS A 31 -10.82 -13.12 -4.98
CA LYS A 31 -10.67 -14.43 -5.63
C LYS A 31 -9.40 -14.52 -6.47
N GLU A 32 -9.07 -13.48 -7.23
CA GLU A 32 -7.84 -13.42 -8.03
C GLU A 32 -6.60 -13.40 -7.13
N LEU A 33 -6.62 -12.58 -6.08
CA LEU A 33 -5.52 -12.49 -5.12
C LEU A 33 -5.26 -13.81 -4.40
N LEU A 34 -6.30 -14.57 -4.04
CA LEU A 34 -6.15 -15.80 -3.26
C LEU A 34 -5.17 -16.78 -3.90
N SER A 35 -5.24 -16.97 -5.22
CA SER A 35 -4.35 -17.89 -5.96
C SER A 35 -2.86 -17.56 -5.82
N GLN A 36 -2.54 -16.31 -5.56
CA GLN A 36 -1.16 -15.85 -5.34
C GLN A 36 -0.80 -15.88 -3.85
N LEU A 37 -1.72 -15.44 -3.01
CA LEU A 37 -1.50 -15.34 -1.58
C LEU A 37 -1.31 -16.70 -0.90
N GLU A 38 -2.02 -17.75 -1.36
CA GLU A 38 -1.91 -19.11 -0.80
C GLU A 38 -0.50 -19.73 -0.90
N ARG A 39 0.36 -19.17 -1.77
CA ARG A 39 1.76 -19.60 -1.95
C ARG A 39 2.77 -18.72 -1.22
N SER A 40 2.31 -17.62 -0.64
CA SER A 40 3.18 -16.62 -0.03
C SER A 40 3.57 -17.01 1.40
N ASP A 41 4.82 -16.75 1.77
CA ASP A 41 5.32 -16.90 3.13
C ASP A 41 5.20 -15.57 3.91
N LEU A 42 5.24 -14.43 3.18
CA LEU A 42 5.13 -13.08 3.72
C LEU A 42 4.22 -12.24 2.83
N ILE A 43 3.28 -11.55 3.44
CA ILE A 43 2.31 -10.67 2.77
C ILE A 43 2.34 -9.31 3.45
N PHE A 44 2.51 -8.26 2.66
CA PHE A 44 2.31 -6.88 3.11
C PHE A 44 1.04 -6.30 2.49
N THR A 45 0.24 -5.61 3.29
CA THR A 45 -0.94 -4.88 2.81
C THR A 45 -0.80 -3.38 3.07
N PHE A 46 -1.11 -2.57 2.04
CA PHE A 46 -0.91 -1.11 2.05
C PHE A 46 -2.12 -0.34 1.50
N ALA A 47 -3.29 -0.97 1.34
CA ALA A 47 -4.43 -0.29 0.74
C ALA A 47 -5.05 0.71 1.71
N HIS A 48 -4.93 1.99 1.37
CA HIS A 48 -5.52 3.10 2.11
C HIS A 48 -6.49 3.90 1.25
N VAL A 49 -7.60 4.31 1.86
CA VAL A 49 -8.51 5.30 1.28
C VAL A 49 -8.52 6.51 2.23
N PRO A 50 -8.09 7.70 1.77
CA PRO A 50 -8.04 8.88 2.62
C PRO A 50 -9.38 9.18 3.30
N GLY A 51 -9.38 9.33 4.63
CA GLY A 51 -10.56 9.67 5.42
C GLY A 51 -11.60 8.55 5.59
N LYS A 52 -11.35 7.34 5.07
CA LYS A 52 -12.26 6.18 5.15
C LYS A 52 -11.60 4.97 5.81
N LYS A 53 -12.41 3.96 6.11
CA LYS A 53 -11.90 2.64 6.49
C LYS A 53 -11.09 2.03 5.36
N ALA A 54 -10.03 1.31 5.72
CA ALA A 54 -9.26 0.53 4.77
C ALA A 54 -10.15 -0.59 4.15
N PRO A 55 -10.02 -0.87 2.86
CA PRO A 55 -10.76 -1.96 2.22
C PRO A 55 -10.26 -3.32 2.72
N ILE A 56 -11.17 -4.29 2.85
CA ILE A 56 -10.80 -5.66 3.21
C ILE A 56 -10.31 -6.42 1.97
N LEU A 57 -9.03 -6.64 1.89
CA LEU A 57 -8.39 -7.42 0.83
C LEU A 57 -8.29 -8.91 1.16
N ILE A 58 -8.07 -9.24 2.44
CA ILE A 58 -7.89 -10.62 2.92
C ILE A 58 -8.99 -10.96 3.92
N THR A 59 -9.89 -11.84 3.52
CA THR A 59 -11.00 -12.29 4.36
C THR A 59 -10.60 -13.46 5.27
N ASN A 60 -11.38 -13.71 6.31
CA ASN A 60 -11.22 -14.89 7.17
C ASN A 60 -11.29 -16.21 6.40
N LYS A 61 -12.04 -16.25 5.30
CA LYS A 61 -12.08 -17.40 4.39
C LYS A 61 -10.74 -17.62 3.70
N MET A 62 -10.12 -16.54 3.22
CA MET A 62 -8.82 -16.61 2.53
C MET A 62 -7.72 -17.04 3.49
N ILE A 63 -7.71 -16.51 4.73
CA ILE A 63 -6.73 -16.88 5.76
C ILE A 63 -6.66 -18.39 5.98
N LYS A 64 -7.78 -19.10 5.92
CA LYS A 64 -7.83 -20.57 6.07
C LYS A 64 -7.09 -21.33 4.96
N ASN A 65 -6.89 -20.71 3.82
CA ASN A 65 -6.21 -21.29 2.65
C ASN A 65 -4.74 -20.86 2.53
N LEU A 66 -4.29 -19.92 3.37
CA LEU A 66 -2.89 -19.51 3.38
C LEU A 66 -2.00 -20.61 4.00
N LYS A 67 -0.72 -20.56 3.67
CA LYS A 67 0.26 -21.44 4.32
C LYS A 67 0.23 -21.24 5.84
N LYS A 68 0.39 -22.33 6.59
CA LYS A 68 0.75 -22.23 7.99
C LYS A 68 2.09 -21.51 8.11
N ASP A 69 2.25 -20.72 9.16
CA ASP A 69 3.41 -19.86 9.42
C ASP A 69 3.59 -18.69 8.43
N CYS A 70 2.63 -18.45 7.51
CA CYS A 70 2.59 -17.22 6.74
C CYS A 70 2.45 -16.02 7.69
N LEU A 71 3.23 -14.96 7.42
CA LEU A 71 3.15 -13.69 8.13
C LEU A 71 2.45 -12.65 7.26
N ILE A 72 1.39 -12.04 7.77
CA ILE A 72 0.73 -10.88 7.18
C ILE A 72 1.12 -9.64 7.99
N ILE A 73 1.71 -8.65 7.36
CA ILE A 73 1.97 -7.34 7.95
C ILE A 73 0.97 -6.35 7.38
N ASP A 74 0.01 -5.94 8.21
CA ASP A 74 -1.08 -5.05 7.81
C ASP A 74 -0.78 -3.62 8.26
N THR A 75 -0.23 -2.81 7.35
CA THR A 75 0.13 -1.42 7.62
C THR A 75 -1.10 -0.50 7.75
N SER A 76 -2.27 -0.99 7.32
CA SER A 76 -3.54 -0.27 7.37
C SER A 76 -4.32 -0.45 8.67
N ALA A 77 -3.72 -1.09 9.68
CA ALA A 77 -4.35 -1.39 10.97
C ALA A 77 -4.94 -0.17 11.70
N ASN A 78 -4.37 1.02 11.48
CA ASN A 78 -4.92 2.29 12.01
C ASN A 78 -6.30 2.64 11.43
N SER A 79 -6.57 2.24 10.18
CA SER A 79 -7.80 2.52 9.45
C SER A 79 -8.75 1.31 9.41
N GLY A 80 -8.56 0.35 10.31
CA GLY A 80 -9.37 -0.86 10.41
C GLY A 80 -8.73 -2.10 9.82
N GLY A 81 -7.62 -1.98 9.08
CA GLY A 81 -6.87 -3.08 8.47
C GLY A 81 -7.41 -3.55 7.12
N ASN A 82 -6.52 -4.12 6.32
CA ASN A 82 -6.85 -4.77 5.05
C ASN A 82 -7.15 -6.27 5.21
N CYS A 83 -6.91 -6.82 6.40
CA CYS A 83 -7.16 -8.21 6.73
C CYS A 83 -8.22 -8.31 7.83
N GLU A 84 -9.25 -9.14 7.66
CA GLU A 84 -10.33 -9.33 8.66
C GLU A 84 -9.81 -9.82 10.02
N GLY A 85 -8.60 -10.31 10.09
CA GLY A 85 -7.97 -10.75 11.34
C GLY A 85 -7.21 -9.68 12.08
N THR A 86 -6.98 -8.53 11.47
CA THR A 86 -6.11 -7.49 12.00
C THR A 86 -6.67 -6.89 13.29
N ILE A 87 -5.81 -6.81 14.30
CA ILE A 87 -6.07 -6.05 15.54
C ILE A 87 -4.95 -5.04 15.70
N LYS A 88 -5.32 -3.77 15.77
CA LYS A 88 -4.38 -2.67 15.94
C LYS A 88 -3.42 -2.91 17.11
N ASN A 89 -2.12 -2.74 16.84
CA ASN A 89 -1.01 -2.90 17.79
C ASN A 89 -0.90 -4.31 18.42
N LYS A 90 -1.39 -5.33 17.72
CA LYS A 90 -1.25 -6.72 18.16
C LYS A 90 -0.81 -7.63 17.03
N VAL A 91 -0.09 -8.68 17.42
CA VAL A 91 0.11 -9.86 16.57
C VAL A 91 -0.93 -10.91 16.94
N VAL A 92 -1.65 -11.40 15.95
CA VAL A 92 -2.73 -12.40 16.14
C VAL A 92 -2.40 -13.64 15.35
N ASN A 93 -2.56 -14.81 15.94
CA ASN A 93 -2.48 -16.08 15.22
C ASN A 93 -3.89 -16.56 14.85
N LYS A 94 -4.15 -16.71 13.55
CA LYS A 94 -5.39 -17.27 13.01
C LYS A 94 -5.09 -18.48 12.13
N ASN A 95 -5.47 -19.64 12.56
CA ASN A 95 -5.28 -20.90 11.82
C ASN A 95 -3.80 -21.19 11.45
N GLY A 96 -2.85 -20.75 12.25
CA GLY A 96 -1.43 -20.88 11.96
C GLY A 96 -0.84 -19.73 11.14
N VAL A 97 -1.64 -18.73 10.71
CA VAL A 97 -1.19 -17.51 10.05
C VAL A 97 -1.01 -16.41 11.10
N LEU A 98 0.14 -15.77 11.09
CA LEU A 98 0.44 -14.62 11.94
C LEU A 98 0.00 -13.33 11.24
N ILE A 99 -0.77 -12.50 11.93
CA ILE A 99 -1.23 -11.21 11.42
C ILE A 99 -0.71 -10.12 12.36
N ASP A 100 0.22 -9.33 11.85
CA ASP A 100 0.79 -8.20 12.58
C ASP A 100 0.09 -6.90 12.19
N GLY A 101 -0.65 -6.32 13.13
CA GLY A 101 -1.32 -5.03 13.03
C GLY A 101 -0.53 -3.91 13.74
N ASN A 102 0.78 -4.04 13.89
CA ASN A 102 1.62 -3.03 14.54
C ASN A 102 1.67 -1.75 13.71
N THR A 103 1.15 -0.67 14.27
CA THR A 103 1.08 0.64 13.61
C THR A 103 2.38 1.44 13.73
N LYS A 104 3.34 0.94 14.49
CA LYS A 104 4.65 1.58 14.74
C LYS A 104 5.80 0.86 14.02
N ILE A 105 5.50 0.03 13.03
CA ILE A 105 6.51 -0.75 12.33
C ILE A 105 7.62 0.13 11.73
N LEU A 106 7.28 1.34 11.27
CA LEU A 106 8.24 2.29 10.72
C LEU A 106 9.21 2.83 11.79
N GLU A 107 8.81 2.86 13.06
CA GLU A 107 9.70 3.28 14.16
C GLU A 107 10.86 2.28 14.35
N LEU A 108 10.65 1.01 14.00
CA LEU A 108 11.66 -0.05 14.12
C LEU A 108 12.75 0.07 13.05
N VAL A 109 12.46 0.69 11.92
CA VAL A 109 13.35 0.82 10.75
C VAL A 109 13.65 2.28 10.40
N LYS A 110 13.49 3.19 11.34
CA LYS A 110 13.59 4.65 11.12
C LYS A 110 14.92 5.09 10.52
N GLU A 111 16.03 4.45 10.89
CA GLU A 111 17.37 4.78 10.37
C GLU A 111 17.49 4.39 8.89
N ASP A 112 17.04 3.18 8.54
CA ASP A 112 17.07 2.71 7.15
C ASP A 112 16.07 3.48 6.29
N ALA A 113 14.87 3.77 6.81
CA ALA A 113 13.89 4.61 6.14
C ALA A 113 14.45 6.02 5.85
N SER A 114 15.15 6.62 6.82
CA SER A 114 15.80 7.93 6.65
C SER A 114 16.88 7.90 5.59
N LYS A 115 17.72 6.86 5.57
CA LYS A 115 18.77 6.69 4.53
C LYS A 115 18.14 6.56 3.14
N LEU A 116 17.15 5.67 2.99
CA LEU A 116 16.46 5.47 1.70
C LEU A 116 15.76 6.74 1.21
N TYR A 117 15.14 7.50 2.12
CA TYR A 117 14.54 8.78 1.77
C TYR A 117 15.58 9.80 1.32
N SER A 118 16.73 9.88 2.02
CA SER A 118 17.85 10.76 1.64
C SER A 118 18.39 10.43 0.25
N GLU A 119 18.52 9.15 -0.08
CA GLU A 119 18.93 8.71 -1.42
C GLU A 119 17.90 9.10 -2.49
N ASN A 120 16.61 8.96 -2.21
CA ASN A 120 15.57 9.40 -3.15
C ASN A 120 15.63 10.90 -3.40
N ILE A 121 15.83 11.71 -2.35
CA ILE A 121 15.98 13.16 -2.49
C ILE A 121 17.26 13.50 -3.28
N ARG A 122 18.36 12.81 -3.02
CA ARG A 122 19.61 13.01 -3.77
C ARG A 122 19.40 12.76 -5.27
N HIS A 123 18.80 11.62 -5.64
CA HIS A 123 18.51 11.30 -7.04
C HIS A 123 17.55 12.31 -7.67
N PHE A 124 16.55 12.79 -6.93
CA PHE A 124 15.63 13.81 -7.42
C PHE A 124 16.36 15.13 -7.72
N VAL A 125 17.27 15.55 -6.86
CA VAL A 125 18.07 16.76 -7.06
C VAL A 125 19.02 16.58 -8.25
N GLU A 126 19.66 15.43 -8.39
CA GLU A 126 20.52 15.11 -9.55
C GLU A 126 19.70 15.20 -10.85
N LEU A 127 18.53 14.56 -10.89
CA LEU A 127 17.64 14.61 -12.05
C LEU A 127 17.19 16.03 -12.39
N LEU A 128 16.87 16.85 -11.38
CA LEU A 128 16.51 18.25 -11.54
C LEU A 128 17.65 19.09 -12.20
N ILE A 129 18.91 18.73 -11.88
CA ILE A 129 20.10 19.42 -12.45
C ILE A 129 20.37 18.93 -13.89
N GLU A 130 20.19 17.63 -14.14
CA GLU A 130 20.52 17.00 -15.42
C GLU A 130 19.46 17.26 -16.49
N ASP A 131 18.19 17.14 -16.14
CA ASP A 131 17.05 17.33 -17.05
C ASP A 131 15.84 17.95 -16.35
N GLU A 132 15.73 19.27 -16.39
CA GLU A 132 14.58 19.99 -15.82
C GLU A 132 13.25 19.68 -16.49
N ASN A 133 13.26 19.07 -17.70
CA ASN A 133 12.07 18.72 -18.46
C ASN A 133 11.63 17.26 -18.21
N ASP A 134 12.36 16.50 -17.40
CA ASP A 134 11.97 15.17 -17.02
C ASP A 134 10.54 15.12 -16.46
N GLU A 135 9.81 14.06 -16.78
CA GLU A 135 8.40 13.86 -16.39
C GLU A 135 8.18 13.96 -14.87
N VAL A 136 9.08 13.42 -14.06
CA VAL A 136 9.01 13.46 -12.61
C VAL A 136 9.21 14.90 -12.11
N ILE A 137 10.17 15.61 -12.69
CA ILE A 137 10.46 17.01 -12.33
C ILE A 137 9.27 17.90 -12.71
N GLN A 138 8.75 17.76 -13.92
CA GLN A 138 7.60 18.55 -14.37
C GLN A 138 6.35 18.26 -13.52
N GLY A 139 6.09 16.98 -13.19
CA GLY A 139 4.98 16.58 -12.33
C GLY A 139 5.11 17.06 -10.87
N SER A 140 6.33 17.39 -10.42
CA SER A 140 6.60 17.88 -9.06
C SER A 140 6.57 19.39 -8.94
N LYS A 141 6.55 20.12 -10.05
CA LYS A 141 6.47 21.58 -10.04
C LYS A 141 5.10 22.04 -9.55
N MET A 142 5.09 22.87 -8.50
CA MET A 142 3.89 23.52 -8.01
C MET A 142 3.74 24.86 -8.71
N TYR A 143 2.69 25.00 -9.52
CA TYR A 143 2.35 26.27 -10.16
C TYR A 143 1.18 26.93 -9.44
N PRO A 144 1.19 28.28 -9.27
CA PRO A 144 -0.02 28.98 -8.84
C PRO A 144 -1.11 28.78 -9.91
N LYS A 145 -2.33 28.42 -9.50
CA LYS A 145 -3.42 28.10 -10.43
C LYS A 145 -3.93 29.29 -11.26
N ASN A 146 -3.69 30.49 -10.83
CA ASN A 146 -4.14 31.72 -11.50
C ASN A 146 -3.18 32.87 -11.24
N ASN A 147 -3.29 33.92 -12.04
CA ASN A 147 -2.49 35.15 -11.95
C ASN A 147 -2.64 35.92 -10.61
N GLU A 148 -3.34 35.38 -9.64
CA GLU A 148 -3.63 36.02 -8.34
C GLU A 148 -2.71 35.55 -7.22
N GLY A 149 -1.70 34.73 -7.49
CA GLY A 149 -0.64 34.35 -6.54
C GLY A 149 -1.10 33.47 -5.35
N SER A 150 -2.29 32.89 -5.41
CA SER A 150 -2.75 31.94 -4.37
C SER A 150 -2.20 30.53 -4.61
N TRP A 151 -1.48 29.99 -3.63
CA TRP A 151 -1.05 28.60 -3.60
C TRP A 151 -2.25 27.71 -3.26
N LEU A 152 -2.42 26.63 -3.99
CA LEU A 152 -3.37 25.59 -3.64
C LEU A 152 -2.64 24.53 -2.82
N TRP A 153 -3.04 24.45 -1.57
CA TRP A 153 -2.67 23.40 -0.62
C TRP A 153 -3.58 22.17 -0.79
#